data_18e4903ccd7010166b7b2077894a4667
#
_entry.id   18e4903ccd7010166b7b2077894a4667
#
_cell.length_a   1.000
_cell.length_b   1.000
_cell.length_c   1.000
_cell.angle_alpha   90.00
_cell.angle_beta   90.00
_cell.angle_gamma   90.00
#
_symmetry.space_group_name_H-M   'P 1'
#
loop_
_entity.id
_entity.type
_entity.pdbx_description
1 polymer ?
#
loop_
_entity_poly.entity_id
_entity_poly.type
_entity_poly.pdbx_seq_one_letter_code
_entity_poly.pdbx_strand_id
1 'polypeptide(L)'
;MENMKNKLQLIFGDWSLGVKGENFHYIFSYKTGVLESFYARGKEWLYRTPMPVFWRALTDNDRGCHFHETSGIWMSADMFIRVKGFHILVDDKKVDDFFAPGNNGYSQDEYGKKVEIEYEYETITNPAAKVTIAYTVEQGGVMTVKAVYHGVKGLPQLPVFGVRMILPTLAEGFTYEGLSGETYPDRLDGGVPGVYEVEGLPVTPYMLPQECGMHSRTKWVEIRRRTELDNRNKEWKTTTLRVEAAEDEMYFSCLPYTAEELESATHQEELPLPRRTVLCVYGAVRGVGGIDSWGAEVE
;
A
#
# COMPACT_ATOMS: atom_id res chain seq x y z
N MET A 1 -37.19 -10.14 1.46
CA MET A 1 -36.20 -9.73 2.45
C MET A 1 -34.85 -10.50 2.36
N GLU A 2 -34.84 -11.68 1.77
CA GLU A 2 -33.60 -12.49 1.62
C GLU A 2 -32.56 -11.94 0.64
N ASN A 3 -32.99 -11.10 -0.28
CA ASN A 3 -32.14 -10.59 -1.37
C ASN A 3 -31.28 -9.36 -1.00
N MET A 4 -31.41 -8.79 0.18
CA MET A 4 -30.67 -7.59 0.60
C MET A 4 -29.46 -7.91 1.49
N LYS A 5 -29.42 -9.07 2.15
CA LYS A 5 -28.32 -9.45 3.06
C LYS A 5 -26.94 -9.62 2.40
N ASN A 6 -26.93 -9.79 1.08
CA ASN A 6 -25.68 -10.01 0.32
C ASN A 6 -25.32 -8.85 -0.63
N LYS A 7 -25.86 -7.65 -0.43
CA LYS A 7 -25.52 -6.49 -1.27
C LYS A 7 -24.68 -5.49 -0.48
N LEU A 8 -23.83 -4.77 -1.20
CA LEU A 8 -23.13 -3.61 -0.69
C LEU A 8 -24.14 -2.46 -0.56
N GLN A 9 -24.22 -1.84 0.60
CA GLN A 9 -24.93 -0.58 0.77
C GLN A 9 -24.00 0.56 0.35
N LEU A 10 -24.48 1.43 -0.52
CA LEU A 10 -23.72 2.57 -1.04
C LEU A 10 -24.26 3.85 -0.42
N ILE A 11 -23.37 4.68 0.09
CA ILE A 11 -23.69 5.95 0.73
C ILE A 11 -22.93 7.03 -0.01
N PHE A 12 -23.60 7.68 -0.95
CA PHE A 12 -23.04 8.81 -1.70
C PHE A 12 -23.19 10.08 -0.85
N GLY A 13 -22.08 10.60 -0.34
CA GLY A 13 -22.00 11.86 0.39
C GLY A 13 -21.47 12.99 -0.50
N ASP A 14 -21.43 14.22 0.02
CA ASP A 14 -20.89 15.38 -0.71
C ASP A 14 -19.41 15.25 -1.02
N TRP A 15 -18.67 14.55 -0.17
CA TRP A 15 -17.20 14.47 -0.23
C TRP A 15 -16.68 13.04 -0.29
N SER A 16 -17.55 12.05 -0.12
CA SER A 16 -17.10 10.66 0.02
C SER A 16 -18.16 9.65 -0.40
N LEU A 17 -17.68 8.49 -0.84
CA LEU A 17 -18.46 7.27 -1.03
C LEU A 17 -18.21 6.35 0.16
N GLY A 18 -19.27 5.99 0.89
CA GLY A 18 -19.27 4.91 1.86
C GLY A 18 -19.73 3.61 1.21
N VAL A 19 -18.96 2.54 1.38
CA VAL A 19 -19.31 1.19 0.93
C VAL A 19 -19.38 0.29 2.16
N LYS A 20 -20.58 -0.19 2.47
CA LYS A 20 -20.84 -0.93 3.72
C LYS A 20 -21.40 -2.33 3.43
N GLY A 21 -20.89 -3.30 4.17
CA GLY A 21 -21.41 -4.66 4.27
C GLY A 21 -21.64 -5.06 5.72
N GLU A 22 -21.83 -6.35 5.96
CA GLU A 22 -22.19 -6.86 7.29
C GLU A 22 -21.11 -6.58 8.36
N ASN A 23 -19.82 -6.77 8.00
CA ASN A 23 -18.70 -6.68 8.94
C ASN A 23 -17.60 -5.71 8.49
N PHE A 24 -17.92 -4.80 7.59
CA PHE A 24 -16.98 -3.81 7.08
C PHE A 24 -17.66 -2.51 6.66
N HIS A 25 -16.89 -1.45 6.65
CA HIS A 25 -17.27 -0.15 6.15
C HIS A 25 -16.03 0.56 5.60
N TYR A 26 -16.02 0.84 4.30
CA TYR A 26 -14.94 1.53 3.61
C TYR A 26 -15.40 2.92 3.22
N ILE A 27 -14.52 3.91 3.34
CA ILE A 27 -14.81 5.30 2.98
C ILE A 27 -13.78 5.77 1.96
N PHE A 28 -14.26 6.20 0.82
CA PHE A 28 -13.46 6.75 -0.28
C PHE A 28 -13.73 8.25 -0.41
N SER A 29 -12.68 9.05 -0.42
CA SER A 29 -12.78 10.52 -0.53
C SER A 29 -12.73 10.96 -1.99
N TYR A 30 -13.69 11.76 -2.41
CA TYR A 30 -13.68 12.37 -3.75
C TYR A 30 -12.65 13.49 -3.85
N LYS A 31 -12.48 14.26 -2.77
CA LYS A 31 -11.62 15.44 -2.74
C LYS A 31 -10.15 15.10 -2.71
N THR A 32 -9.78 14.18 -1.84
CA THR A 32 -8.38 13.78 -1.64
C THR A 32 -7.98 12.61 -2.52
N GLY A 33 -8.97 11.95 -3.17
CA GLY A 33 -8.73 10.85 -4.09
C GLY A 33 -8.08 9.65 -3.40
N VAL A 34 -8.58 9.23 -2.25
CA VAL A 34 -7.98 8.17 -1.46
C VAL A 34 -9.02 7.31 -0.74
N LEU A 35 -8.62 6.10 -0.37
CA LEU A 35 -9.33 5.31 0.63
C LEU A 35 -9.01 5.88 2.02
N GLU A 36 -9.96 6.56 2.65
CA GLU A 36 -9.78 7.20 3.96
C GLU A 36 -9.95 6.26 5.13
N SER A 37 -10.84 5.26 5.01
CA SER A 37 -11.11 4.30 6.07
C SER A 37 -11.26 2.90 5.49
N PHE A 38 -10.58 1.96 6.11
CA PHE A 38 -10.65 0.54 5.83
C PHE A 38 -11.03 -0.18 7.14
N TYR A 39 -12.27 0.02 7.57
CA TYR A 39 -12.80 -0.58 8.78
C TYR A 39 -13.39 -1.96 8.47
N ALA A 40 -12.80 -3.01 9.05
CA ALA A 40 -13.26 -4.37 8.86
C ALA A 40 -13.11 -5.19 10.15
N ARG A 41 -14.12 -6.03 10.43
CA ARG A 41 -14.14 -6.94 11.60
C ARG A 41 -13.85 -6.24 12.94
N GLY A 42 -14.40 -5.04 13.11
CA GLY A 42 -14.27 -4.27 14.34
C GLY A 42 -12.99 -3.44 14.47
N LYS A 43 -12.13 -3.39 13.43
CA LYS A 43 -10.87 -2.65 13.45
C LYS A 43 -10.72 -1.71 12.27
N GLU A 44 -10.17 -0.52 12.53
CA GLU A 44 -9.61 0.34 11.50
C GLU A 44 -8.20 -0.17 11.11
N TRP A 45 -7.98 -0.34 9.82
CA TRP A 45 -6.71 -0.84 9.28
C TRP A 45 -5.81 0.25 8.74
N LEU A 46 -6.29 1.49 8.61
CA LEU A 46 -5.50 2.60 8.11
C LEU A 46 -5.22 3.64 9.20
N TYR A 47 -3.97 4.01 9.34
CA TYR A 47 -3.55 5.22 10.04
C TYR A 47 -3.35 6.38 9.06
N ARG A 48 -2.81 6.07 7.90
CA ARG A 48 -2.74 6.96 6.75
C ARG A 48 -3.30 6.26 5.53
N THR A 49 -3.86 7.04 4.66
CA THR A 49 -4.44 6.58 3.39
C THR A 49 -3.39 5.85 2.54
N PRO A 50 -3.78 4.81 1.80
CA PRO A 50 -2.90 4.16 0.84
C PRO A 50 -2.44 5.16 -0.21
N MET A 51 -1.14 5.15 -0.51
CA MET A 51 -0.54 6.02 -1.51
C MET A 51 0.30 5.19 -2.48
N PRO A 52 0.38 5.58 -3.76
CA PRO A 52 1.37 5.00 -4.64
C PRO A 52 2.77 5.26 -4.09
N VAL A 53 3.68 4.33 -4.24
CA VAL A 53 5.06 4.46 -3.79
C VAL A 53 6.00 4.30 -4.98
N PHE A 54 6.99 5.21 -5.06
CA PHE A 54 7.96 5.30 -6.16
C PHE A 54 9.40 5.18 -5.68
N TRP A 55 9.62 5.18 -4.36
CA TRP A 55 10.94 5.19 -3.74
C TRP A 55 11.07 4.07 -2.71
N ARG A 56 12.21 3.42 -2.70
CA ARG A 56 12.74 2.61 -1.60
C ARG A 56 14.01 3.26 -1.06
N ALA A 57 14.39 2.98 0.16
CA ALA A 57 15.65 3.46 0.69
C ALA A 57 16.83 2.95 -0.16
N LEU A 58 17.88 3.74 -0.23
CA LEU A 58 19.09 3.36 -0.96
C LEU A 58 19.84 2.28 -0.22
N THR A 59 20.43 1.39 -0.99
CA THR A 59 21.47 0.47 -0.52
C THR A 59 22.85 1.11 -0.69
N ASP A 60 23.90 0.53 -0.10
CA ASP A 60 25.27 0.98 -0.36
C ASP A 60 25.66 0.83 -1.82
N ASN A 61 25.14 -0.21 -2.50
CA ASN A 61 25.34 -0.40 -3.93
C ASN A 61 24.72 0.76 -4.74
N ASP A 62 23.51 1.20 -4.39
CA ASP A 62 22.86 2.34 -5.03
C ASP A 62 23.67 3.64 -4.82
N ARG A 63 24.20 3.83 -3.60
CA ARG A 63 25.05 4.99 -3.28
C ARG A 63 26.37 4.94 -4.07
N GLY A 64 27.00 3.76 -4.16
CA GLY A 64 28.22 3.55 -4.92
C GLY A 64 28.07 3.86 -6.41
N CYS A 65 26.96 3.48 -7.03
CA CYS A 65 26.70 3.81 -8.44
C CYS A 65 25.96 5.15 -8.65
N HIS A 66 25.83 5.97 -7.62
CA HIS A 66 25.18 7.29 -7.69
C HIS A 66 23.73 7.26 -8.19
N PHE A 67 23.00 6.18 -7.87
CA PHE A 67 21.61 6.02 -8.29
C PHE A 67 20.71 7.17 -7.85
N HIS A 68 20.93 7.74 -6.68
CA HIS A 68 20.21 8.90 -6.16
C HIS A 68 20.38 10.15 -7.03
N GLU A 69 21.51 10.33 -7.69
CA GLU A 69 21.76 11.48 -8.59
C GLU A 69 20.91 11.36 -9.86
N THR A 70 20.69 10.14 -10.35
CA THR A 70 19.94 9.89 -11.57
C THR A 70 18.43 9.74 -11.33
N SER A 71 18.04 9.09 -10.23
CA SER A 71 16.67 8.70 -9.96
C SER A 71 16.02 9.39 -8.74
N GLY A 72 16.73 10.31 -8.09
CA GLY A 72 16.25 11.02 -6.90
C GLY A 72 14.98 11.85 -7.09
N ILE A 73 14.59 12.14 -8.33
CA ILE A 73 13.30 12.78 -8.65
C ILE A 73 12.10 11.98 -8.12
N TRP A 74 12.26 10.69 -7.88
CA TRP A 74 11.23 9.82 -7.35
C TRP A 74 11.09 9.86 -5.83
N MET A 75 12.12 10.33 -5.14
CA MET A 75 12.07 10.49 -3.69
C MET A 75 10.97 11.47 -3.31
N SER A 76 10.05 11.04 -2.46
CA SER A 76 8.86 11.83 -2.05
C SER A 76 7.93 12.25 -3.21
N ALA A 77 7.99 11.61 -4.38
CA ALA A 77 7.10 11.93 -5.50
C ALA A 77 5.62 11.65 -5.19
N ASP A 78 5.34 10.75 -4.23
CA ASP A 78 4.01 10.47 -3.71
C ASP A 78 3.50 11.56 -2.75
N MET A 79 4.38 12.27 -2.05
CA MET A 79 4.01 13.24 -1.02
C MET A 79 3.18 14.41 -1.57
N PHE A 80 3.44 14.83 -2.79
CA PHE A 80 2.77 15.96 -3.45
C PHE A 80 2.05 15.55 -4.74
N ILE A 81 1.69 14.29 -4.85
CA ILE A 81 0.92 13.77 -6.00
C ILE A 81 -0.42 14.51 -6.10
N ARG A 82 -0.86 14.81 -7.31
CA ARG A 82 -2.07 15.59 -7.58
C ARG A 82 -3.18 14.68 -8.04
N VAL A 83 -4.33 14.75 -7.38
CA VAL A 83 -5.56 14.11 -7.87
C VAL A 83 -6.09 14.88 -9.07
N LYS A 84 -6.28 14.23 -10.19
CA LYS A 84 -6.79 14.81 -11.44
C LYS A 84 -8.26 14.51 -11.67
N GLY A 85 -8.73 13.40 -11.14
CA GLY A 85 -10.11 12.98 -11.27
C GLY A 85 -10.36 11.60 -10.67
N PHE A 86 -11.60 11.21 -10.73
CA PHE A 86 -12.03 9.87 -10.36
C PHE A 86 -13.29 9.48 -11.14
N HIS A 87 -13.59 8.20 -11.18
CA HIS A 87 -14.87 7.69 -11.64
C HIS A 87 -15.34 6.51 -10.79
N ILE A 88 -16.66 6.29 -10.80
CA ILE A 88 -17.29 5.23 -10.02
C ILE A 88 -18.09 4.34 -10.96
N LEU A 89 -17.94 3.03 -10.78
CA LEU A 89 -18.78 2.02 -11.41
C LEU A 89 -19.54 1.25 -10.34
N VAL A 90 -20.82 1.02 -10.54
CA VAL A 90 -21.65 0.14 -9.72
C VAL A 90 -22.23 -0.94 -10.63
N ASP A 91 -21.94 -2.20 -10.34
CA ASP A 91 -22.30 -3.34 -11.18
C ASP A 91 -21.94 -3.11 -12.65
N ASP A 92 -20.69 -2.64 -12.88
CA ASP A 92 -20.09 -2.31 -14.18
C ASP A 92 -20.75 -1.14 -14.93
N LYS A 93 -21.62 -0.38 -14.27
CA LYS A 93 -22.26 0.80 -14.85
C LYS A 93 -21.69 2.07 -14.23
N LYS A 94 -21.33 3.03 -15.08
CA LYS A 94 -20.84 4.33 -14.64
C LYS A 94 -21.93 5.08 -13.87
N VAL A 95 -21.53 5.68 -12.75
CA VAL A 95 -22.38 6.57 -11.96
C VAL A 95 -21.94 8.00 -12.25
N ASP A 96 -22.83 8.80 -12.85
CA ASP A 96 -22.54 10.18 -13.23
C ASP A 96 -23.04 11.19 -12.20
N ASP A 97 -24.10 10.85 -11.45
CA ASP A 97 -24.63 11.67 -10.36
C ASP A 97 -24.47 10.93 -9.02
N PHE A 98 -23.46 11.30 -8.28
CA PHE A 98 -23.08 10.64 -7.03
C PHE A 98 -23.00 11.59 -5.83
N PHE A 99 -23.56 12.79 -5.95
CA PHE A 99 -23.62 13.73 -4.84
C PHE A 99 -24.79 13.43 -3.91
N ALA A 100 -24.64 13.77 -2.64
CA ALA A 100 -25.72 13.66 -1.68
C ALA A 100 -26.91 14.51 -2.12
N PRO A 101 -28.15 14.06 -1.83
CA PRO A 101 -29.32 14.86 -2.08
C PRO A 101 -29.26 16.21 -1.36
N GLY A 102 -29.70 17.28 -2.02
CA GLY A 102 -29.62 18.65 -1.51
C GLY A 102 -30.41 18.95 -0.23
N ASN A 103 -31.07 17.97 0.35
CA ASN A 103 -31.83 18.08 1.61
C ASN A 103 -31.05 17.61 2.85
N ASN A 104 -29.73 17.42 2.76
CA ASN A 104 -28.89 16.79 3.78
C ASN A 104 -29.30 15.37 4.19
N GLY A 105 -30.12 14.69 3.40
CA GLY A 105 -30.48 13.29 3.57
C GLY A 105 -29.58 12.41 2.71
N TYR A 106 -29.19 11.26 3.24
CA TYR A 106 -28.55 10.23 2.42
C TYR A 106 -29.61 9.35 1.80
N SER A 107 -29.42 8.96 0.54
CA SER A 107 -30.16 7.85 0.01
C SER A 107 -29.75 6.58 0.78
N GLN A 108 -30.71 5.91 1.40
CA GLN A 108 -30.46 4.66 2.14
C GLN A 108 -30.75 3.42 1.30
N ASP A 109 -31.21 3.60 0.07
CA ASP A 109 -31.75 2.54 -0.78
C ASP A 109 -30.83 2.20 -1.97
N GLU A 110 -29.58 2.65 -1.94
CA GLU A 110 -28.63 2.39 -2.99
C GLU A 110 -27.76 1.17 -2.65
N TYR A 111 -27.82 0.17 -3.51
CA TYR A 111 -27.16 -1.11 -3.32
C TYR A 111 -26.52 -1.59 -4.61
N GLY A 112 -25.35 -2.24 -4.50
CA GLY A 112 -24.66 -2.92 -5.59
C GLY A 112 -24.10 -4.28 -5.17
N LYS A 113 -23.69 -5.07 -6.12
CA LYS A 113 -22.92 -6.30 -5.88
C LYS A 113 -21.43 -6.06 -5.93
N LYS A 114 -21.02 -5.13 -6.78
CA LYS A 114 -19.64 -4.71 -7.01
C LYS A 114 -19.59 -3.19 -7.16
N VAL A 115 -18.64 -2.58 -6.53
CA VAL A 115 -18.35 -1.15 -6.65
C VAL A 115 -16.89 -0.97 -6.97
N GLU A 116 -16.60 -0.18 -7.99
CA GLU A 116 -15.24 0.25 -8.31
C GLU A 116 -15.16 1.76 -8.24
N ILE A 117 -14.11 2.26 -7.60
CA ILE A 117 -13.70 3.66 -7.69
C ILE A 117 -12.26 3.71 -8.16
N GLU A 118 -12.01 4.36 -9.29
CA GLU A 118 -10.68 4.60 -9.82
C GLU A 118 -10.33 6.08 -9.67
N TYR A 119 -9.15 6.33 -9.15
CA TYR A 119 -8.55 7.65 -9.05
C TYR A 119 -7.44 7.81 -10.08
N GLU A 120 -7.39 8.99 -10.69
CA GLU A 120 -6.31 9.41 -11.56
C GLU A 120 -5.42 10.43 -10.83
N TYR A 121 -4.13 10.17 -10.82
CA TYR A 121 -3.12 11.04 -10.22
C TYR A 121 -2.09 11.49 -11.26
N GLU A 122 -1.48 12.62 -10.97
CA GLU A 122 -0.33 13.16 -11.70
C GLU A 122 0.81 13.41 -10.71
N THR A 123 1.98 12.86 -11.01
CA THR A 123 3.19 13.11 -10.23
C THR A 123 3.67 14.55 -10.38
N ILE A 124 4.48 15.04 -9.43
CA ILE A 124 5.13 16.35 -9.51
C ILE A 124 6.44 16.32 -10.30
N THR A 125 6.81 15.18 -10.85
CA THR A 125 8.00 15.03 -11.67
C THR A 125 7.94 15.88 -12.95
N ASN A 126 9.06 16.12 -13.58
CA ASN A 126 9.12 16.80 -14.87
C ASN A 126 9.88 15.90 -15.88
N PRO A 127 9.19 15.37 -16.90
CA PRO A 127 7.75 15.50 -17.17
C PRO A 127 6.88 14.84 -16.09
N ALA A 128 5.64 15.31 -15.96
CA ALA A 128 4.68 14.69 -15.05
C ALA A 128 4.21 13.33 -15.60
N ALA A 129 4.06 12.35 -14.71
CA ALA A 129 3.57 11.02 -15.07
C ALA A 129 2.17 10.78 -14.51
N LYS A 130 1.36 10.04 -15.26
CA LYS A 130 0.04 9.60 -14.85
C LYS A 130 0.15 8.31 -14.03
N VAL A 131 -0.63 8.23 -12.95
CA VAL A 131 -0.84 7.02 -12.14
C VAL A 131 -2.33 6.83 -11.93
N THR A 132 -2.81 5.61 -12.00
CA THR A 132 -4.18 5.28 -11.62
C THR A 132 -4.18 4.24 -10.51
N ILE A 133 -5.14 4.37 -9.56
CA ILE A 133 -5.43 3.35 -8.55
C ILE A 133 -6.93 3.11 -8.55
N ALA A 134 -7.31 1.88 -8.86
CA ALA A 134 -8.68 1.41 -8.79
C ALA A 134 -8.87 0.51 -7.56
N TYR A 135 -9.93 0.75 -6.84
CA TYR A 135 -10.39 -0.07 -5.72
C TYR A 135 -11.73 -0.70 -6.11
N THR A 136 -11.74 -2.01 -6.22
CA THR A 136 -12.95 -2.78 -6.50
C THR A 136 -13.39 -3.53 -5.26
N VAL A 137 -14.55 -3.20 -4.72
CA VAL A 137 -15.13 -3.86 -3.54
C VAL A 137 -16.26 -4.78 -4.00
N GLU A 138 -16.18 -6.03 -3.56
CA GLU A 138 -17.20 -7.04 -3.84
C GLU A 138 -17.99 -7.43 -2.59
N GLN A 139 -19.09 -8.13 -2.80
CA GLN A 139 -19.86 -8.72 -1.71
C GLN A 139 -18.95 -9.53 -0.78
N GLY A 140 -19.10 -9.34 0.53
CA GLY A 140 -18.23 -9.97 1.52
C GLY A 140 -17.03 -9.11 1.96
N GLY A 141 -16.77 -7.99 1.27
CA GLY A 141 -15.78 -6.99 1.66
C GLY A 141 -14.37 -7.26 1.14
N VAL A 142 -14.18 -8.22 0.25
CA VAL A 142 -12.92 -8.34 -0.48
C VAL A 142 -12.72 -7.09 -1.32
N MET A 143 -11.53 -6.52 -1.24
CA MET A 143 -11.14 -5.34 -2.00
C MET A 143 -9.97 -5.68 -2.90
N THR A 144 -10.15 -5.58 -4.21
CA THR A 144 -9.05 -5.63 -5.18
C THR A 144 -8.51 -4.23 -5.40
N VAL A 145 -7.18 -4.09 -5.32
CA VAL A 145 -6.48 -2.82 -5.58
C VAL A 145 -5.62 -2.99 -6.82
N LYS A 146 -5.86 -2.17 -7.84
CA LYS A 146 -5.07 -2.16 -9.08
C LYS A 146 -4.39 -0.81 -9.22
N ALA A 147 -3.07 -0.78 -9.10
CA ALA A 147 -2.25 0.41 -9.32
C ALA A 147 -1.52 0.30 -10.66
N VAL A 148 -1.54 1.37 -11.45
CA VAL A 148 -0.88 1.43 -12.76
C VAL A 148 -0.08 2.72 -12.89
N TYR A 149 1.22 2.57 -13.15
CA TYR A 149 2.10 3.66 -13.58
C TYR A 149 2.15 3.67 -15.11
N HIS A 150 1.72 4.77 -15.72
CA HIS A 150 1.58 4.85 -17.17
C HIS A 150 2.87 5.21 -17.90
N GLY A 151 3.94 5.48 -17.18
CA GLY A 151 5.23 5.82 -17.77
C GLY A 151 5.21 7.07 -18.66
N VAL A 152 6.32 7.76 -18.72
CA VAL A 152 6.51 8.87 -19.67
C VAL A 152 7.98 8.95 -20.06
N LYS A 153 8.23 9.23 -21.34
CA LYS A 153 9.59 9.37 -21.87
C LYS A 153 10.29 10.55 -21.20
N GLY A 154 11.53 10.34 -20.79
CA GLY A 154 12.39 11.39 -20.20
C GLY A 154 12.47 11.33 -18.66
N LEU A 155 11.72 10.45 -18.00
CA LEU A 155 11.94 10.16 -16.60
C LEU A 155 12.96 9.03 -16.41
N PRO A 156 13.77 9.09 -15.33
CA PRO A 156 14.71 8.04 -15.01
C PRO A 156 14.01 6.78 -14.50
N GLN A 157 14.78 5.72 -14.34
CA GLN A 157 14.30 4.44 -13.83
C GLN A 157 13.66 4.58 -12.44
N LEU A 158 12.51 3.96 -12.27
CA LEU A 158 11.83 3.85 -10.97
C LEU A 158 12.57 2.83 -10.06
N PRO A 159 12.84 3.19 -8.80
CA PRO A 159 13.33 2.22 -7.81
C PRO A 159 12.30 1.13 -7.50
N VAL A 160 11.04 1.52 -7.31
CA VAL A 160 9.92 0.62 -7.04
C VAL A 160 8.62 1.21 -7.59
N PHE A 161 7.61 0.36 -7.79
CA PHE A 161 6.24 0.82 -7.96
C PHE A 161 5.27 -0.11 -7.24
N GLY A 162 4.41 0.48 -6.42
CA GLY A 162 3.41 -0.24 -5.65
C GLY A 162 2.52 0.67 -4.83
N VAL A 163 1.96 0.15 -3.76
CA VAL A 163 1.08 0.87 -2.83
C VAL A 163 1.59 0.69 -1.40
N ARG A 164 1.71 1.80 -0.67
CA ARG A 164 2.06 1.83 0.75
C ARG A 164 0.81 2.05 1.59
N MET A 165 0.64 1.23 2.61
CA MET A 165 -0.35 1.38 3.68
C MET A 165 0.37 1.54 5.03
N ILE A 166 -0.08 2.50 5.85
CA ILE A 166 0.42 2.65 7.22
C ILE A 166 -0.71 2.25 8.17
N LEU A 167 -0.48 1.16 8.91
CA LEU A 167 -1.43 0.63 9.87
C LEU A 167 -1.32 1.36 11.22
N PRO A 168 -2.42 1.44 12.02
CA PRO A 168 -2.48 2.27 13.23
C PRO A 168 -1.49 1.89 14.33
N THR A 169 -1.12 0.62 14.43
CA THR A 169 -0.25 0.10 15.50
C THR A 169 0.74 -0.91 14.93
N LEU A 170 1.73 -1.28 15.72
CA LEU A 170 2.67 -2.34 15.35
C LEU A 170 1.94 -3.68 15.20
N ALA A 171 2.27 -4.41 14.14
CA ALA A 171 1.86 -5.80 13.99
C ALA A 171 2.61 -6.69 14.98
N GLU A 172 1.97 -7.80 15.37
CA GLU A 172 2.62 -8.86 16.15
C GLU A 172 3.57 -9.70 15.30
N GLY A 173 3.42 -9.60 13.98
CA GLY A 173 4.18 -10.30 12.97
C GLY A 173 3.35 -10.57 11.74
N PHE A 174 3.90 -11.36 10.85
CA PHE A 174 3.23 -11.75 9.60
C PHE A 174 3.61 -13.16 9.18
N THR A 175 2.74 -13.76 8.38
CA THR A 175 2.98 -15.06 7.71
C THR A 175 2.83 -14.83 6.22
N TYR A 176 3.68 -15.43 5.41
CA TYR A 176 3.63 -15.26 3.96
C TYR A 176 4.00 -16.54 3.20
N GLU A 177 3.52 -16.68 1.97
CA GLU A 177 3.98 -17.67 1.02
C GLU A 177 4.84 -16.98 -0.04
N GLY A 178 6.11 -17.35 -0.09
CA GLY A 178 7.10 -16.73 -0.98
C GLY A 178 8.48 -17.37 -0.80
N LEU A 179 9.53 -16.63 -1.13
CA LEU A 179 10.90 -17.07 -0.88
C LEU A 179 11.27 -16.88 0.59
N SER A 180 12.13 -17.76 1.12
CA SER A 180 12.61 -17.72 2.50
C SER A 180 13.43 -16.45 2.78
N GLY A 181 13.16 -15.82 3.95
CA GLY A 181 13.88 -14.62 4.40
C GLY A 181 13.59 -13.39 3.58
N GLU A 182 14.37 -12.33 3.81
CA GLU A 182 14.32 -11.12 3.01
C GLU A 182 15.28 -11.18 1.82
N THR A 183 14.91 -10.57 0.73
CA THR A 183 15.77 -10.39 -0.45
C THR A 183 16.38 -8.98 -0.44
N TYR A 184 17.51 -8.77 -1.12
CA TYR A 184 18.27 -7.53 -1.09
C TYR A 184 18.42 -6.90 -2.48
N PRO A 185 17.64 -5.89 -2.82
CA PRO A 185 16.18 -5.94 -2.78
C PRO A 185 15.63 -7.02 -3.70
N ASP A 186 16.41 -7.46 -4.71
CA ASP A 186 16.03 -8.42 -5.74
C ASP A 186 16.87 -9.68 -5.76
N ARG A 187 17.79 -9.84 -4.79
CA ARG A 187 18.63 -11.03 -4.71
C ARG A 187 17.81 -12.25 -4.34
N LEU A 188 17.64 -13.15 -5.29
CA LEU A 188 16.79 -14.34 -5.15
C LEU A 188 17.57 -15.63 -4.86
N ASP A 189 18.91 -15.60 -5.00
CA ASP A 189 19.75 -16.77 -4.80
C ASP A 189 19.70 -17.29 -3.36
N GLY A 190 19.51 -18.60 -3.24
CA GLY A 190 19.37 -19.26 -1.95
C GLY A 190 17.98 -19.15 -1.33
N GLY A 191 17.05 -18.39 -1.93
CA GLY A 191 15.67 -18.34 -1.50
C GLY A 191 14.94 -19.65 -1.78
N VAL A 192 14.27 -20.22 -0.78
CA VAL A 192 13.49 -21.45 -0.88
C VAL A 192 12.00 -21.10 -0.86
N PRO A 193 11.20 -21.52 -1.85
CA PRO A 193 9.76 -21.33 -1.81
C PRO A 193 9.12 -22.08 -0.63
N GLY A 194 8.21 -21.42 0.09
CA GLY A 194 7.53 -22.01 1.23
C GLY A 194 6.59 -21.02 1.92
N VAL A 195 6.04 -21.46 3.05
CA VAL A 195 5.25 -20.63 3.96
C VAL A 195 6.09 -20.33 5.19
N TYR A 196 6.26 -19.06 5.50
CA TYR A 196 7.15 -18.59 6.56
C TYR A 196 6.39 -17.69 7.52
N GLU A 197 6.68 -17.85 8.81
CA GLU A 197 6.17 -17.01 9.88
C GLU A 197 7.30 -16.12 10.42
N VAL A 198 7.01 -14.83 10.55
CA VAL A 198 7.91 -13.80 11.08
C VAL A 198 7.26 -13.18 12.30
N GLU A 199 7.98 -13.16 13.41
CA GLU A 199 7.55 -12.48 14.63
C GLU A 199 7.97 -11.01 14.63
N GLY A 200 7.06 -10.12 15.00
CA GLY A 200 7.30 -8.69 15.04
C GLY A 200 7.52 -8.08 13.66
N LEU A 201 8.28 -7.02 13.63
CA LEU A 201 8.68 -6.29 12.43
C LEU A 201 10.20 -6.14 12.44
N PRO A 202 10.95 -7.18 12.04
CA PRO A 202 12.39 -7.14 12.07
C PRO A 202 12.94 -6.12 11.09
N VAL A 203 13.95 -5.38 11.54
CA VAL A 203 14.74 -4.46 10.74
C VAL A 203 16.16 -5.01 10.71
N THR A 204 16.69 -5.24 9.52
CA THR A 204 18.05 -5.75 9.39
C THR A 204 19.06 -4.75 9.96
N PRO A 205 19.84 -5.13 10.97
CA PRO A 205 20.81 -4.23 11.57
C PRO A 205 21.96 -3.99 10.59
N TYR A 206 22.14 -2.74 10.23
CA TYR A 206 23.24 -2.28 9.40
C TYR A 206 23.73 -0.94 9.93
N MET A 207 25.03 -0.61 9.75
CA MET A 207 25.61 0.62 10.31
C MET A 207 24.85 1.87 9.84
N LEU A 208 24.66 1.98 8.53
CA LEU A 208 23.82 2.98 7.89
C LEU A 208 22.46 2.33 7.58
N PRO A 209 21.34 2.82 8.13
CA PRO A 209 20.04 2.34 7.75
C PRO A 209 19.84 2.39 6.23
N GLN A 210 19.32 1.33 5.66
CA GLN A 210 19.15 1.16 4.22
C GLN A 210 17.93 0.29 3.92
N GLU A 211 17.62 0.09 2.63
CA GLU A 211 16.56 -0.82 2.23
C GLU A 211 16.74 -2.19 2.87
N CYS A 212 15.67 -2.69 3.46
CA CYS A 212 15.62 -4.01 4.09
C CYS A 212 14.19 -4.53 4.13
N GLY A 213 14.02 -5.79 4.51
CA GLY A 213 12.70 -6.41 4.72
C GLY A 213 11.93 -6.71 3.45
N MET A 214 12.55 -6.66 2.26
CA MET A 214 11.89 -7.03 1.01
C MET A 214 11.68 -8.55 0.94
N HIS A 215 10.46 -8.96 0.65
CA HIS A 215 10.07 -10.36 0.40
C HIS A 215 9.61 -10.50 -1.06
N SER A 216 10.23 -11.42 -1.77
CA SER A 216 10.02 -11.60 -3.21
C SER A 216 9.22 -12.87 -3.52
N ARG A 217 8.66 -12.92 -4.73
CA ARG A 217 7.85 -14.05 -5.22
C ARG A 217 6.77 -14.45 -4.22
N THR A 218 6.11 -13.44 -3.67
CA THR A 218 5.09 -13.63 -2.65
C THR A 218 3.73 -13.78 -3.29
N LYS A 219 3.01 -14.87 -2.92
CA LYS A 219 1.63 -15.07 -3.36
C LYS A 219 0.65 -14.37 -2.43
N TRP A 220 0.92 -14.44 -1.13
CA TRP A 220 0.09 -13.77 -0.12
C TRP A 220 0.89 -13.47 1.13
N VAL A 221 0.44 -12.48 1.89
CA VAL A 221 0.91 -12.14 3.23
C VAL A 221 -0.27 -11.91 4.16
N GLU A 222 -0.18 -12.43 5.38
CA GLU A 222 -1.13 -12.23 6.48
C GLU A 222 -0.46 -11.47 7.62
N ILE A 223 -0.94 -10.27 7.90
CA ILE A 223 -0.40 -9.40 8.95
C ILE A 223 -1.28 -9.50 10.18
N ARG A 224 -0.69 -9.93 11.30
CA ARG A 224 -1.38 -10.09 12.58
C ARG A 224 -1.26 -8.83 13.41
N ARG A 225 -2.39 -8.26 13.80
CA ARG A 225 -2.44 -7.07 14.63
C ARG A 225 -3.45 -7.23 15.75
N ARG A 226 -3.04 -6.91 16.97
CA ARG A 226 -3.88 -7.02 18.17
C ARG A 226 -4.35 -5.66 18.67
N THR A 227 -3.42 -4.74 18.81
CA THR A 227 -3.66 -3.43 19.42
C THR A 227 -4.44 -2.48 18.52
N GLU A 228 -5.17 -1.57 19.11
CA GLU A 228 -5.96 -0.52 18.46
C GLU A 228 -5.68 0.83 19.10
N LEU A 229 -6.06 1.90 18.41
CA LEU A 229 -6.04 3.26 18.95
C LEU A 229 -7.38 3.66 19.60
N ASP A 230 -8.38 2.78 19.57
CA ASP A 230 -9.67 3.03 20.20
C ASP A 230 -9.62 2.72 21.70
N ASN A 231 -9.59 3.76 22.54
CA ASN A 231 -9.53 3.64 23.97
C ASN A 231 -10.82 3.07 24.61
N ARG A 232 -11.90 2.94 23.86
CA ARG A 232 -13.16 2.34 24.33
C ARG A 232 -13.09 0.81 24.33
N ASN A 233 -12.26 0.25 23.45
CA ASN A 233 -12.06 -1.19 23.39
C ASN A 233 -10.97 -1.61 24.37
N LYS A 234 -11.33 -2.41 25.37
CA LYS A 234 -10.40 -2.95 26.38
C LYS A 234 -10.02 -4.41 26.15
N GLU A 235 -10.74 -5.09 25.26
CA GLU A 235 -10.49 -6.49 24.91
C GLU A 235 -9.92 -6.59 23.52
N TRP A 236 -8.64 -6.41 23.40
CA TRP A 236 -7.95 -6.52 22.11
C TRP A 236 -7.78 -7.99 21.72
N LYS A 237 -8.32 -8.32 20.55
CA LYS A 237 -8.15 -9.64 19.92
C LYS A 237 -7.26 -9.49 18.70
N THR A 238 -6.36 -10.45 18.51
CA THR A 238 -5.58 -10.52 17.26
C THR A 238 -6.52 -10.73 16.08
N THR A 239 -6.35 -9.91 15.08
CA THR A 239 -7.03 -10.00 13.78
C THR A 239 -5.99 -9.96 12.68
N THR A 240 -6.32 -10.56 11.56
CA THR A 240 -5.42 -10.71 10.42
C THR A 240 -5.95 -9.92 9.23
N LEU A 241 -5.06 -9.16 8.60
CA LEU A 241 -5.25 -8.61 7.27
C LEU A 241 -4.48 -9.50 6.29
N ARG A 242 -5.17 -10.08 5.32
CA ARG A 242 -4.59 -10.85 4.25
C ARG A 242 -4.52 -10.03 2.98
N VAL A 243 -3.36 -10.00 2.36
CA VAL A 243 -3.12 -9.42 1.04
C VAL A 243 -2.63 -10.53 0.13
N GLU A 244 -3.27 -10.68 -1.00
CA GLU A 244 -2.93 -11.68 -2.02
C GLU A 244 -2.57 -11.00 -3.33
N ALA A 245 -1.60 -11.56 -4.05
CA ALA A 245 -1.34 -11.17 -5.42
C ALA A 245 -2.58 -11.53 -6.28
N ALA A 246 -3.09 -10.55 -7.03
CA ALA A 246 -4.23 -10.80 -7.93
C ALA A 246 -3.83 -11.61 -9.18
N GLU A 247 -2.55 -11.58 -9.51
CA GLU A 247 -1.89 -12.35 -10.55
C GLU A 247 -0.89 -13.30 -9.91
N ASP A 248 0.22 -13.63 -10.58
CA ASP A 248 1.11 -14.70 -10.13
C ASP A 248 1.83 -14.41 -8.79
N GLU A 249 2.52 -13.28 -8.68
CA GLU A 249 3.39 -12.97 -7.55
C GLU A 249 3.50 -11.45 -7.33
N MET A 250 3.85 -11.06 -6.11
CA MET A 250 4.15 -9.68 -5.73
C MET A 250 5.42 -9.62 -4.91
N TYR A 251 5.92 -8.42 -4.69
CA TYR A 251 6.90 -8.10 -3.66
C TYR A 251 6.19 -7.39 -2.51
N PHE A 252 6.68 -7.55 -1.30
CA PHE A 252 6.20 -6.75 -0.18
C PHE A 252 7.32 -6.47 0.83
N SER A 253 7.14 -5.42 1.62
CA SER A 253 7.86 -5.19 2.87
C SER A 253 6.88 -4.85 3.99
N CYS A 254 7.21 -5.27 5.21
CA CYS A 254 6.39 -5.03 6.39
C CYS A 254 7.32 -4.61 7.53
N LEU A 255 7.52 -3.29 7.68
CA LEU A 255 8.52 -2.68 8.56
C LEU A 255 7.87 -1.68 9.53
N PRO A 256 8.54 -1.26 10.59
CA PRO A 256 8.08 -0.16 11.44
C PRO A 256 8.45 1.22 10.88
N TYR A 257 9.13 1.30 9.74
CA TYR A 257 9.66 2.52 9.13
C TYR A 257 9.25 2.66 7.67
N THR A 258 9.10 3.90 7.23
CA THR A 258 9.00 4.23 5.80
C THR A 258 10.39 4.30 5.16
N ALA A 259 10.42 4.29 3.83
CA ALA A 259 11.67 4.46 3.08
C ALA A 259 12.35 5.79 3.41
N GLU A 260 11.57 6.86 3.61
CA GLU A 260 12.07 8.19 3.96
C GLU A 260 12.70 8.23 5.37
N GLU A 261 12.13 7.50 6.33
CA GLU A 261 12.71 7.37 7.68
C GLU A 261 14.03 6.62 7.65
N LEU A 262 14.12 5.54 6.87
CA LEU A 262 15.38 4.81 6.66
C LEU A 262 16.42 5.67 5.92
N GLU A 263 16.01 6.40 4.89
CA GLU A 263 16.91 7.23 4.07
C GLU A 263 17.47 8.42 4.84
N SER A 264 16.70 9.02 5.75
CA SER A 264 17.13 10.20 6.52
C SER A 264 18.04 9.88 7.70
N ALA A 265 18.10 8.64 8.15
CA ALA A 265 18.94 8.22 9.26
C ALA A 265 20.35 7.84 8.78
N THR A 266 21.39 8.34 9.43
CA THR A 266 22.78 7.96 9.18
C THR A 266 23.30 6.90 10.16
N HIS A 267 22.59 6.71 11.28
CA HIS A 267 22.86 5.67 12.28
C HIS A 267 21.57 5.05 12.79
N GLN A 268 21.62 3.84 13.32
CA GLN A 268 20.46 3.12 13.82
C GLN A 268 19.71 3.87 14.94
N GLU A 269 20.45 4.55 15.82
CA GLU A 269 19.88 5.32 16.93
C GLU A 269 19.14 6.60 16.51
N GLU A 270 19.26 7.02 15.27
CA GLU A 270 18.53 8.16 14.70
C GLU A 270 17.13 7.76 14.19
N LEU A 271 16.90 6.46 14.02
CA LEU A 271 15.57 5.98 13.64
C LEU A 271 14.54 6.30 14.73
N PRO A 272 13.33 6.73 14.37
CA PRO A 272 12.29 7.04 15.33
C PRO A 272 11.84 5.78 16.11
N LEU A 273 11.27 5.97 17.29
CA LEU A 273 10.68 4.84 18.01
C LEU A 273 9.58 4.16 17.17
N PRO A 274 9.63 2.84 17.01
CA PRO A 274 8.62 2.09 16.29
C PRO A 274 7.21 2.31 16.87
N ARG A 275 6.26 2.73 16.04
CA ARG A 275 4.88 3.01 16.48
C ARG A 275 3.81 2.48 15.53
N ARG A 276 4.16 2.22 14.29
CA ARG A 276 3.25 1.87 13.20
C ARG A 276 3.80 0.70 12.43
N THR A 277 2.94 0.06 11.68
CA THR A 277 3.33 -0.91 10.67
C THR A 277 3.23 -0.23 9.32
N VAL A 278 4.32 -0.22 8.58
CA VAL A 278 4.39 0.23 7.20
C VAL A 278 4.39 -1.00 6.31
N LEU A 279 3.28 -1.23 5.64
CA LEU A 279 3.12 -2.30 4.65
C LEU A 279 3.23 -1.69 3.27
N CYS A 280 4.21 -2.12 2.51
CA CYS A 280 4.32 -1.81 1.10
C CYS A 280 4.12 -3.07 0.28
N VAL A 281 3.31 -2.97 -0.78
CA VAL A 281 3.06 -4.04 -1.75
C VAL A 281 3.47 -3.52 -3.11
N TYR A 282 4.36 -4.23 -3.79
CA TYR A 282 4.96 -3.78 -5.04
C TYR A 282 4.68 -4.77 -6.17
N GLY A 283 4.39 -4.23 -7.35
CA GLY A 283 4.38 -4.99 -8.60
C GLY A 283 5.76 -5.03 -9.28
N ALA A 284 6.65 -4.08 -8.95
CA ALA A 284 7.98 -4.00 -9.51
C ALA A 284 8.97 -3.40 -8.52
N VAL A 285 10.17 -3.98 -8.48
CA VAL A 285 11.30 -3.54 -7.65
C VAL A 285 12.56 -3.54 -8.51
N ARG A 286 13.31 -2.43 -8.49
CA ARG A 286 14.64 -2.39 -9.05
C ARG A 286 15.62 -2.96 -8.05
N GLY A 287 16.36 -3.96 -8.48
CA GLY A 287 17.48 -4.50 -7.72
C GLY A 287 18.77 -3.68 -7.87
N VAL A 288 19.82 -4.23 -7.32
CA VAL A 288 21.17 -3.62 -7.41
C VAL A 288 21.96 -4.10 -8.63
N GLY A 289 21.47 -5.12 -9.36
CA GLY A 289 21.98 -5.51 -10.67
C GLY A 289 23.43 -5.99 -10.69
N GLY A 290 23.92 -6.61 -9.60
CA GLY A 290 25.32 -7.04 -9.53
C GLY A 290 26.34 -5.90 -9.40
N ILE A 291 25.91 -4.72 -9.01
CA ILE A 291 26.79 -3.60 -8.71
C ILE A 291 27.33 -3.76 -7.28
N ASP A 292 28.63 -3.59 -7.07
CA ASP A 292 29.24 -3.60 -5.73
C ASP A 292 28.99 -2.27 -4.98
N SER A 293 29.43 -2.20 -3.70
CA SER A 293 29.27 -1.00 -2.87
C SER A 293 30.12 0.19 -3.33
N TRP A 294 31.04 -0.02 -4.26
CA TRP A 294 31.89 1.00 -4.84
C TRP A 294 31.39 1.48 -6.21
N GLY A 295 30.28 0.92 -6.67
CA GLY A 295 29.66 1.26 -7.94
C GLY A 295 30.25 0.54 -9.16
N ALA A 296 31.15 -0.42 -8.95
CA ALA A 296 31.66 -1.26 -10.03
C ALA A 296 30.68 -2.39 -10.37
N GLU A 297 30.56 -2.72 -11.65
CA GLU A 297 29.84 -3.94 -12.07
C GLU A 297 30.66 -5.17 -11.63
N VAL A 298 29.95 -6.17 -11.10
CA VAL A 298 30.54 -7.46 -10.70
C VAL A 298 30.16 -8.48 -11.75
N GLU A 299 31.19 -9.13 -12.33
CA GLU A 299 31.03 -10.21 -13.32
C GLU A 299 30.39 -11.48 -12.69
#